data_7687f1cd0331d7fe609682fefec7cf2f
#
_entry.id   7687f1cd0331d7fe609682fefec7cf2f
#
_cell.length_a   1.000
_cell.length_b   1.000
_cell.length_c   1.000
_cell.angle_alpha   90.00
_cell.angle_beta   90.00
_cell.angle_gamma   90.00
#
_symmetry.space_group_name_H-M   'P 1'
#
loop_
_entity.id
_entity.type
_entity.pdbx_description
1 polymer ?
#
loop_
_entity_poly.entity_id
_entity_poly.type
_entity_poly.pdbx_seq_one_letter_code
_entity_poly.pdbx_strand_id
1 'polypeptide(L)'
;MRFIKMMAFALVAMIAAASCGQKKEAPKVLVLYYSQSDNTKAVAQKISTALGADLEEIVPVEPYNGTYDETIQRCIREREEEILPKIQPVLADVSAYDVVFIGYPIWFGTCALPMLTCLGEIDLSGKKVVPFCTFGSGGLFSSAADIANRQPEAEMLPGYGVRAARMMAMPEEVDQFLKANGFLEGDYVKLEEFPETHAVSEEESAIFDAAVEDYSMLSATASKVASRKIPGGTEYQFIALTAPRQATPESKMVEITVYVTVKDGEAPVFTQVVR
;
A
#
# COMPACT_ATOMS: atom_id res chain seq x y z
N MET A 1 82.98 -14.65 34.12
CA MET A 1 82.34 -13.34 33.92
C MET A 1 82.18 -13.10 32.41
N ARG A 2 81.00 -13.27 31.88
CA ARG A 2 80.49 -12.63 30.64
C ARG A 2 79.08 -13.10 30.44
N PHE A 3 78.13 -12.18 30.57
CA PHE A 3 76.70 -12.40 30.37
C PHE A 3 76.41 -12.49 28.86
N ILE A 4 75.79 -13.58 28.41
CA ILE A 4 75.21 -13.71 27.09
C ILE A 4 73.70 -13.51 27.24
N LYS A 5 73.22 -12.38 26.74
CA LYS A 5 71.78 -12.10 26.62
C LYS A 5 71.21 -12.91 25.48
N MET A 6 70.34 -13.85 25.78
CA MET A 6 69.46 -14.46 24.73
C MET A 6 68.28 -13.53 24.45
N MET A 7 68.23 -13.00 23.27
CA MET A 7 67.04 -12.34 22.73
C MET A 7 66.07 -13.41 22.18
N ALA A 8 64.95 -13.57 22.83
CA ALA A 8 63.85 -14.37 22.33
C ALA A 8 63.07 -13.53 21.29
N PHE A 9 63.11 -13.96 20.01
CA PHE A 9 62.23 -13.45 18.96
C PHE A 9 60.86 -14.07 19.11
N ALA A 10 59.89 -13.28 19.57
CA ALA A 10 58.49 -13.66 19.51
C ALA A 10 57.94 -13.43 18.10
N LEU A 11 57.67 -14.53 17.39
CA LEU A 11 57.01 -14.56 16.12
C LEU A 11 55.51 -14.32 16.35
N VAL A 12 55.02 -13.09 16.15
CA VAL A 12 53.59 -12.78 16.16
C VAL A 12 53.04 -13.24 14.79
N ALA A 13 52.39 -14.40 14.79
CA ALA A 13 51.58 -14.84 13.66
C ALA A 13 50.32 -13.98 13.62
N MET A 14 50.24 -12.99 12.69
CA MET A 14 48.98 -12.34 12.34
C MET A 14 48.07 -13.36 11.64
N ILE A 15 47.12 -13.87 12.35
CA ILE A 15 45.96 -14.56 11.77
C ILE A 15 45.10 -13.47 11.13
N ALA A 16 45.29 -13.27 9.83
CA ALA A 16 44.33 -12.52 9.02
C ALA A 16 43.05 -13.35 8.99
N ALA A 17 42.10 -13.03 9.87
CA ALA A 17 40.74 -13.51 9.73
C ALA A 17 40.16 -12.91 8.43
N ALA A 18 40.17 -13.68 7.37
CA ALA A 18 39.41 -13.39 6.17
C ALA A 18 37.94 -13.44 6.59
N SER A 19 37.38 -12.28 6.92
CA SER A 19 35.96 -12.09 7.02
C SER A 19 35.40 -12.30 5.60
N CYS A 20 35.02 -13.54 5.34
CA CYS A 20 34.23 -13.88 4.15
C CYS A 20 32.87 -13.19 4.34
N GLY A 21 32.74 -11.97 3.86
CA GLY A 21 31.48 -11.28 3.77
C GLY A 21 30.58 -12.12 2.86
N GLN A 22 29.73 -12.95 3.48
CA GLN A 22 28.62 -13.57 2.75
C GLN A 22 27.85 -12.42 2.11
N LYS A 23 27.90 -12.33 0.78
CA LYS A 23 26.99 -11.50 0.02
C LYS A 23 25.59 -11.97 0.41
N LYS A 24 24.86 -11.16 1.19
CA LYS A 24 23.48 -11.46 1.54
C LYS A 24 22.75 -11.59 0.21
N GLU A 25 22.24 -12.76 -0.11
CA GLU A 25 21.43 -12.94 -1.31
C GLU A 25 20.29 -11.93 -1.27
N ALA A 26 19.92 -11.40 -2.43
CA ALA A 26 18.78 -10.50 -2.54
C ALA A 26 17.53 -11.27 -2.08
N PRO A 27 16.62 -10.62 -1.34
CA PRO A 27 15.41 -11.28 -0.86
C PRO A 27 14.59 -11.80 -2.04
N LYS A 28 14.07 -13.01 -1.92
CA LYS A 28 13.18 -13.60 -2.91
C LYS A 28 11.78 -13.01 -2.73
N VAL A 29 11.26 -12.41 -3.80
CA VAL A 29 10.01 -11.63 -3.77
C VAL A 29 8.93 -12.34 -4.57
N LEU A 30 7.72 -12.42 -3.99
CA LEU A 30 6.50 -12.87 -4.66
C LEU A 30 5.48 -11.72 -4.70
N VAL A 31 4.77 -11.58 -5.79
CA VAL A 31 3.63 -10.68 -5.94
C VAL A 31 2.38 -11.51 -6.15
N LEU A 32 1.53 -11.61 -5.12
CA LEU A 32 0.20 -12.22 -5.20
C LEU A 32 -0.83 -11.12 -5.37
N TYR A 33 -1.76 -11.25 -6.33
CA TYR A 33 -2.77 -10.23 -6.52
C TYR A 33 -4.10 -10.80 -7.03
N TYR A 34 -5.18 -10.12 -6.68
CA TYR A 34 -6.47 -10.24 -7.34
C TYR A 34 -6.80 -8.95 -8.08
N SER A 35 -7.36 -9.06 -9.28
CA SER A 35 -7.80 -7.89 -10.05
C SER A 35 -9.14 -8.12 -10.72
N GLN A 36 -10.06 -7.15 -10.62
CA GLN A 36 -11.38 -7.20 -11.26
C GLN A 36 -11.43 -6.39 -12.58
N SER A 37 -10.69 -5.30 -12.64
CA SER A 37 -10.73 -4.32 -13.75
C SER A 37 -9.33 -4.00 -14.28
N ASP A 38 -8.40 -4.92 -14.16
CA ASP A 38 -6.99 -4.83 -14.55
C ASP A 38 -6.16 -3.72 -13.88
N ASN A 39 -6.75 -2.83 -13.07
CA ASN A 39 -6.00 -1.80 -12.36
C ASN A 39 -5.00 -2.38 -11.37
N THR A 40 -5.42 -3.29 -10.50
CA THR A 40 -4.52 -3.96 -9.55
C THR A 40 -3.48 -4.80 -10.27
N LYS A 41 -3.87 -5.45 -11.37
CA LYS A 41 -2.95 -6.20 -12.25
C LYS A 41 -1.85 -5.31 -12.81
N ALA A 42 -2.19 -4.12 -13.28
CA ALA A 42 -1.19 -3.17 -13.79
C ALA A 42 -0.18 -2.77 -12.70
N VAL A 43 -0.63 -2.53 -11.46
CA VAL A 43 0.27 -2.27 -10.32
C VAL A 43 1.14 -3.49 -10.03
N ALA A 44 0.55 -4.69 -9.98
CA ALA A 44 1.26 -5.95 -9.73
C ALA A 44 2.37 -6.20 -10.76
N GLN A 45 2.06 -6.02 -12.03
CA GLN A 45 3.01 -6.16 -13.15
C GLN A 45 4.14 -5.12 -13.05
N LYS A 46 3.84 -3.88 -12.68
CA LYS A 46 4.84 -2.83 -12.50
C LYS A 46 5.80 -3.20 -11.37
N ILE A 47 5.30 -3.65 -10.21
CA ILE A 47 6.10 -4.10 -9.07
C ILE A 47 6.96 -5.31 -9.45
N SER A 48 6.32 -6.36 -10.02
CA SER A 48 7.02 -7.59 -10.44
C SER A 48 8.15 -7.29 -11.43
N THR A 49 7.88 -6.47 -12.45
CA THR A 49 8.88 -6.08 -13.45
C THR A 49 10.03 -5.30 -12.82
N ALA A 50 9.73 -4.35 -11.92
CA ALA A 50 10.76 -3.53 -11.28
C ALA A 50 11.67 -4.33 -10.36
N LEU A 51 11.16 -5.36 -9.69
CA LEU A 51 11.89 -6.17 -8.73
C LEU A 51 12.42 -7.50 -9.32
N GLY A 52 12.04 -7.87 -10.54
CA GLY A 52 12.28 -9.22 -11.07
C GLY A 52 11.59 -10.31 -10.24
N ALA A 53 10.44 -9.98 -9.64
CA ALA A 53 9.70 -10.83 -8.73
C ALA A 53 8.79 -11.82 -9.45
N ASP A 54 8.56 -12.98 -8.84
CA ASP A 54 7.53 -13.91 -9.29
C ASP A 54 6.15 -13.27 -9.11
N LEU A 55 5.24 -13.56 -10.05
CA LEU A 55 3.91 -12.93 -10.12
C LEU A 55 2.84 -14.01 -10.25
N GLU A 56 1.82 -13.99 -9.36
CA GLU A 56 0.69 -14.90 -9.43
C GLU A 56 -0.63 -14.18 -9.21
N GLU A 57 -1.60 -14.47 -10.07
CA GLU A 57 -2.96 -13.95 -9.99
C GLU A 57 -3.87 -14.92 -9.19
N ILE A 58 -4.57 -14.39 -8.23
CA ILE A 58 -5.60 -15.12 -7.49
C ILE A 58 -6.87 -15.18 -8.34
N VAL A 59 -7.27 -16.38 -8.70
CA VAL A 59 -8.39 -16.62 -9.63
C VAL A 59 -9.57 -17.23 -8.90
N PRO A 60 -10.71 -16.55 -8.79
CA PRO A 60 -11.93 -17.16 -8.27
C PRO A 60 -12.40 -18.33 -9.15
N VAL A 61 -12.86 -19.42 -8.53
CA VAL A 61 -13.45 -20.56 -9.26
C VAL A 61 -14.67 -20.11 -10.06
N GLU A 62 -15.48 -19.23 -9.46
CA GLU A 62 -16.59 -18.56 -10.10
C GLU A 62 -16.23 -17.07 -10.29
N PRO A 63 -15.81 -16.65 -11.50
CA PRO A 63 -15.44 -15.26 -11.75
C PRO A 63 -16.59 -14.27 -11.53
N TYR A 64 -16.27 -13.02 -11.20
CA TYR A 64 -17.23 -11.92 -11.08
C TYR A 64 -17.48 -11.30 -12.46
N ASN A 65 -18.08 -12.05 -13.39
CA ASN A 65 -18.25 -11.70 -14.82
C ASN A 65 -19.49 -10.87 -15.13
N GLY A 66 -20.26 -10.48 -14.12
CA GLY A 66 -21.48 -9.69 -14.28
C GLY A 66 -21.20 -8.21 -14.56
N THR A 67 -22.30 -7.48 -14.74
CA THR A 67 -22.28 -6.01 -14.70
C THR A 67 -21.76 -5.53 -13.35
N TYR A 68 -21.47 -4.23 -13.26
CA TYR A 68 -21.06 -3.61 -12.00
C TYR A 68 -22.08 -3.86 -10.86
N ASP A 69 -23.37 -3.69 -11.17
CA ASP A 69 -24.43 -3.91 -10.18
C ASP A 69 -24.55 -5.38 -9.75
N GLU A 70 -24.45 -6.32 -10.68
CA GLU A 70 -24.45 -7.76 -10.37
C GLU A 70 -23.26 -8.14 -9.49
N THR A 71 -22.08 -7.60 -9.78
CA THR A 71 -20.89 -7.79 -8.94
C THR A 71 -21.10 -7.25 -7.54
N ILE A 72 -21.65 -6.04 -7.40
CA ILE A 72 -21.97 -5.44 -6.10
C ILE A 72 -22.98 -6.30 -5.34
N GLN A 73 -24.07 -6.72 -5.97
CA GLN A 73 -25.11 -7.53 -5.32
C GLN A 73 -24.57 -8.88 -4.87
N ARG A 74 -23.69 -9.50 -5.67
CA ARG A 74 -22.99 -10.72 -5.27
C ARG A 74 -22.11 -10.48 -4.05
N CYS A 75 -21.27 -9.44 -4.06
CA CYS A 75 -20.41 -9.10 -2.93
C CYS A 75 -21.20 -8.80 -1.65
N ILE A 76 -22.33 -8.09 -1.75
CA ILE A 76 -23.18 -7.80 -0.60
C ILE A 76 -23.71 -9.10 -0.01
N ARG A 77 -24.27 -10.00 -0.83
CA ARG A 77 -24.79 -11.30 -0.40
C ARG A 77 -23.70 -12.16 0.25
N GLU A 78 -22.51 -12.29 -0.40
CA GLU A 78 -21.39 -13.06 0.14
C GLU A 78 -20.93 -12.51 1.51
N ARG A 79 -20.97 -11.20 1.71
CA ARG A 79 -20.63 -10.57 2.99
C ARG A 79 -21.69 -10.75 4.07
N GLU A 80 -22.97 -10.63 3.73
CA GLU A 80 -24.09 -10.81 4.66
C GLU A 80 -24.20 -12.26 5.12
N GLU A 81 -23.88 -13.20 4.24
CA GLU A 81 -23.87 -14.64 4.52
C GLU A 81 -22.53 -15.13 5.08
N GLU A 82 -21.53 -14.24 5.24
CA GLU A 82 -20.16 -14.57 5.70
C GLU A 82 -19.48 -15.64 4.83
N ILE A 83 -19.80 -15.68 3.52
CA ILE A 83 -19.25 -16.62 2.57
C ILE A 83 -18.05 -15.99 1.84
N LEU A 84 -16.91 -16.70 1.85
CA LEU A 84 -15.78 -16.37 1.00
C LEU A 84 -15.83 -17.19 -0.29
N PRO A 85 -15.61 -16.56 -1.47
CA PRO A 85 -15.59 -17.25 -2.75
C PRO A 85 -14.44 -18.25 -2.82
N LYS A 86 -14.67 -19.42 -3.40
CA LYS A 86 -13.59 -20.37 -3.67
C LYS A 86 -12.65 -19.80 -4.72
N ILE A 87 -11.35 -20.05 -4.54
CA ILE A 87 -10.30 -19.69 -5.49
C ILE A 87 -9.66 -20.93 -6.09
N GLN A 88 -8.98 -20.78 -7.23
CA GLN A 88 -8.07 -21.80 -7.73
C GLN A 88 -6.88 -21.91 -6.76
N PRO A 89 -6.28 -23.10 -6.62
CA PRO A 89 -5.12 -23.25 -5.74
C PRO A 89 -4.01 -22.27 -6.09
N VAL A 90 -3.42 -21.67 -5.06
CA VAL A 90 -2.18 -20.87 -5.21
C VAL A 90 -1.05 -21.83 -5.57
N LEU A 91 -0.36 -21.57 -6.68
CA LEU A 91 0.67 -22.46 -7.21
C LEU A 91 2.06 -22.16 -6.63
N ALA A 92 2.30 -20.90 -6.25
CA ALA A 92 3.57 -20.50 -5.64
C ALA A 92 3.74 -21.16 -4.27
N ASP A 93 4.91 -21.75 -4.06
CA ASP A 93 5.32 -22.15 -2.71
C ASP A 93 5.73 -20.91 -1.92
N VAL A 94 4.78 -20.32 -1.20
CA VAL A 94 4.96 -19.09 -0.42
C VAL A 94 6.10 -19.22 0.59
N SER A 95 6.40 -20.42 1.08
CA SER A 95 7.48 -20.65 2.04
C SER A 95 8.86 -20.28 1.48
N ALA A 96 9.02 -20.35 0.17
CA ALA A 96 10.27 -20.08 -0.54
C ALA A 96 10.61 -18.57 -0.69
N TYR A 97 9.75 -17.67 -0.23
CA TYR A 97 9.92 -16.23 -0.40
C TYR A 97 10.17 -15.52 0.94
N ASP A 98 10.94 -14.43 0.90
CA ASP A 98 11.23 -13.58 2.05
C ASP A 98 10.23 -12.43 2.17
N VAL A 99 9.77 -11.91 1.01
CA VAL A 99 8.86 -10.77 0.89
C VAL A 99 7.70 -11.15 0.00
N VAL A 100 6.48 -10.86 0.46
CA VAL A 100 5.26 -11.10 -0.31
C VAL A 100 4.47 -9.80 -0.46
N PHE A 101 4.33 -9.33 -1.69
CA PHE A 101 3.43 -8.24 -2.03
C PHE A 101 2.02 -8.79 -2.19
N ILE A 102 1.04 -8.20 -1.50
CA ILE A 102 -0.36 -8.61 -1.54
C ILE A 102 -1.20 -7.51 -2.19
N GLY A 103 -1.72 -7.78 -3.40
CA GLY A 103 -2.43 -6.83 -4.24
C GLY A 103 -3.93 -7.09 -4.37
N TYR A 104 -4.76 -6.05 -4.20
CA TYR A 104 -6.21 -6.20 -4.24
C TYR A 104 -6.93 -4.89 -4.55
N PRO A 105 -8.11 -4.94 -5.17
CA PRO A 105 -9.01 -3.80 -5.16
C PRO A 105 -9.72 -3.70 -3.79
N ILE A 106 -9.98 -2.46 -3.36
CA ILE A 106 -10.77 -2.22 -2.16
C ILE A 106 -12.25 -2.40 -2.47
N TRP A 107 -12.89 -3.37 -1.82
CA TRP A 107 -14.33 -3.60 -1.84
C TRP A 107 -14.92 -3.35 -0.46
N PHE A 108 -15.88 -2.41 -0.37
CA PHE A 108 -16.55 -2.06 0.89
C PHE A 108 -15.61 -1.71 2.06
N GLY A 109 -14.43 -1.14 1.75
CA GLY A 109 -13.45 -0.69 2.74
C GLY A 109 -12.44 -1.73 3.22
N THR A 110 -12.48 -2.95 2.67
CA THR A 110 -11.54 -4.04 2.95
C THR A 110 -10.97 -4.64 1.66
N CYS A 111 -10.14 -5.67 1.75
CA CYS A 111 -9.68 -6.44 0.61
C CYS A 111 -10.85 -7.08 -0.13
N ALA A 112 -10.76 -7.19 -1.45
CA ALA A 112 -11.70 -7.99 -2.24
C ALA A 112 -11.78 -9.43 -1.71
N LEU A 113 -12.98 -10.00 -1.68
CA LEU A 113 -13.24 -11.30 -1.07
C LEU A 113 -12.34 -12.45 -1.58
N PRO A 114 -11.99 -12.55 -2.88
CA PRO A 114 -11.04 -13.56 -3.34
C PRO A 114 -9.67 -13.46 -2.67
N MET A 115 -9.18 -12.25 -2.38
CA MET A 115 -7.94 -12.06 -1.65
C MET A 115 -8.08 -12.46 -0.18
N LEU A 116 -9.25 -12.21 0.44
CA LEU A 116 -9.52 -12.68 1.80
C LEU A 116 -9.53 -14.21 1.88
N THR A 117 -10.02 -14.92 0.84
CA THR A 117 -9.90 -16.37 0.74
C THR A 117 -8.44 -16.81 0.69
N CYS A 118 -7.66 -16.20 -0.21
CA CYS A 118 -6.23 -16.49 -0.36
C CYS A 118 -5.49 -16.34 0.97
N LEU A 119 -5.71 -15.23 1.69
CA LEU A 119 -5.12 -14.99 3.01
C LEU A 119 -5.51 -16.01 4.09
N GLY A 120 -6.61 -16.72 3.91
CA GLY A 120 -7.01 -17.84 4.77
C GLY A 120 -6.38 -19.19 4.39
N GLU A 121 -5.83 -19.30 3.18
CA GLU A 121 -5.27 -20.56 2.65
C GLU A 121 -3.74 -20.57 2.63
N ILE A 122 -3.07 -19.42 2.74
CA ILE A 122 -1.60 -19.31 2.76
C ILE A 122 -1.08 -18.98 4.16
N ASP A 123 0.18 -19.34 4.42
CA ASP A 123 0.89 -18.99 5.64
C ASP A 123 1.98 -17.95 5.35
N LEU A 124 1.83 -16.76 5.93
CA LEU A 124 2.78 -15.64 5.82
C LEU A 124 3.63 -15.46 7.08
N SER A 125 3.66 -16.43 7.99
CA SER A 125 4.44 -16.37 9.23
C SER A 125 5.92 -16.09 8.95
N GLY A 126 6.46 -15.06 9.62
CA GLY A 126 7.86 -14.64 9.47
C GLY A 126 8.21 -13.99 8.12
N LYS A 127 7.24 -13.77 7.22
CA LYS A 127 7.42 -13.07 5.96
C LYS A 127 7.22 -11.57 6.12
N LYS A 128 7.92 -10.79 5.31
CA LYS A 128 7.63 -9.37 5.11
C LYS A 128 6.48 -9.22 4.14
N VAL A 129 5.40 -8.57 4.57
CA VAL A 129 4.19 -8.41 3.77
C VAL A 129 3.99 -6.94 3.40
N VAL A 130 3.89 -6.67 2.11
CA VAL A 130 3.70 -5.33 1.56
C VAL A 130 2.32 -5.27 0.89
N PRO A 131 1.31 -4.68 1.51
CA PRO A 131 0.01 -4.51 0.88
C PRO A 131 0.07 -3.47 -0.23
N PHE A 132 -0.62 -3.72 -1.36
CA PHE A 132 -0.90 -2.69 -2.33
C PHE A 132 -2.32 -2.79 -2.85
N CYS A 133 -2.96 -1.66 -3.10
CA CYS A 133 -4.37 -1.70 -3.47
C CYS A 133 -4.76 -0.62 -4.48
N THR A 134 -5.85 -0.90 -5.18
CA THR A 134 -6.53 0.07 -6.03
C THR A 134 -7.94 0.34 -5.48
N PHE A 135 -8.40 1.58 -5.60
CA PHE A 135 -9.66 1.99 -4.98
C PHE A 135 -10.34 3.14 -5.71
N GLY A 136 -11.62 3.34 -5.44
CA GLY A 136 -12.36 4.52 -5.87
C GLY A 136 -12.07 5.73 -4.97
N SER A 137 -11.99 5.54 -3.64
CA SER A 137 -11.82 6.66 -2.70
C SER A 137 -10.71 6.47 -1.66
N GLY A 138 -10.39 5.24 -1.24
CA GLY A 138 -9.42 4.95 -0.20
C GLY A 138 -9.63 3.55 0.38
N GLY A 139 -8.96 3.25 1.50
CA GLY A 139 -9.11 1.99 2.23
C GLY A 139 -7.81 1.22 2.48
N LEU A 140 -6.63 1.75 2.08
CA LEU A 140 -5.35 1.08 2.30
C LEU A 140 -5.11 0.77 3.79
N PHE A 141 -5.32 1.73 4.68
CA PHE A 141 -5.03 1.54 6.10
C PHE A 141 -5.92 0.48 6.75
N SER A 142 -7.24 0.55 6.51
CA SER A 142 -8.19 -0.44 7.05
C SER A 142 -7.94 -1.84 6.52
N SER A 143 -7.72 -1.97 5.21
CA SER A 143 -7.47 -3.28 4.59
C SER A 143 -6.10 -3.87 4.95
N ALA A 144 -5.07 -3.03 5.16
CA ALA A 144 -3.79 -3.51 5.67
C ALA A 144 -3.91 -4.03 7.12
N ALA A 145 -4.74 -3.39 7.94
CA ALA A 145 -5.06 -3.90 9.28
C ALA A 145 -5.82 -5.25 9.22
N ASP A 146 -6.73 -5.42 8.25
CA ASP A 146 -7.42 -6.71 8.05
C ASP A 146 -6.44 -7.82 7.66
N ILE A 147 -5.42 -7.52 6.83
CA ILE A 147 -4.35 -8.49 6.51
C ILE A 147 -3.56 -8.84 7.77
N ALA A 148 -3.11 -7.83 8.54
CA ALA A 148 -2.38 -8.04 9.78
C ALA A 148 -3.14 -8.90 10.79
N ASN A 149 -4.46 -8.69 10.92
CA ASN A 149 -5.32 -9.49 11.80
C ASN A 149 -5.44 -10.96 11.34
N ARG A 150 -5.40 -11.21 10.03
CA ARG A 150 -5.48 -12.57 9.46
C ARG A 150 -4.14 -13.29 9.45
N GLN A 151 -3.04 -12.54 9.42
CA GLN A 151 -1.68 -13.02 9.35
C GLN A 151 -0.83 -12.38 10.48
N PRO A 152 -1.14 -12.68 11.75
CA PRO A 152 -0.55 -11.98 12.91
C PRO A 152 0.95 -12.21 13.08
N GLU A 153 1.48 -13.30 12.50
CA GLU A 153 2.92 -13.62 12.56
C GLU A 153 3.71 -13.04 11.37
N ALA A 154 3.06 -12.28 10.47
CA ALA A 154 3.70 -11.59 9.37
C ALA A 154 4.24 -10.22 9.82
N GLU A 155 5.39 -9.81 9.26
CA GLU A 155 5.93 -8.46 9.42
C GLU A 155 5.28 -7.53 8.38
N MET A 156 4.29 -6.74 8.80
CA MET A 156 3.64 -5.78 7.91
C MET A 156 4.54 -4.58 7.63
N LEU A 157 4.80 -4.34 6.35
CA LEU A 157 5.54 -3.16 5.88
C LEU A 157 4.59 -2.08 5.34
N PRO A 158 5.07 -0.83 5.14
CA PRO A 158 4.27 0.21 4.51
C PRO A 158 3.70 -0.24 3.16
N GLY A 159 2.45 0.09 2.89
CA GLY A 159 1.75 -0.29 1.66
C GLY A 159 1.65 0.85 0.64
N TYR A 160 1.27 0.48 -0.59
CA TYR A 160 0.98 1.42 -1.68
C TYR A 160 -0.50 1.36 -2.06
N GLY A 161 -1.09 2.52 -2.34
CA GLY A 161 -2.48 2.60 -2.77
C GLY A 161 -2.71 3.69 -3.80
N VAL A 162 -3.49 3.38 -4.84
CA VAL A 162 -3.80 4.34 -5.90
C VAL A 162 -5.28 4.31 -6.28
N ARG A 163 -5.86 5.49 -6.50
CA ARG A 163 -7.21 5.60 -7.07
C ARG A 163 -7.23 5.13 -8.52
N ALA A 164 -8.32 4.43 -8.90
CA ALA A 164 -8.56 4.04 -10.29
C ALA A 164 -8.50 5.24 -11.26
N ALA A 165 -8.97 6.41 -10.85
CA ALA A 165 -8.90 7.64 -11.65
C ALA A 165 -7.48 8.22 -11.80
N ARG A 166 -6.48 7.71 -11.06
CA ARG A 166 -5.09 8.21 -11.04
C ARG A 166 -4.08 7.19 -11.58
N MET A 167 -4.52 6.16 -12.27
CA MET A 167 -3.62 5.10 -12.78
C MET A 167 -2.51 5.62 -13.69
N MET A 168 -2.66 6.79 -14.32
CA MET A 168 -1.60 7.42 -15.12
C MET A 168 -0.38 7.83 -14.30
N ALA A 169 -0.54 8.17 -13.01
CA ALA A 169 0.56 8.50 -12.10
C ALA A 169 1.24 7.26 -11.49
N MET A 170 0.57 6.11 -11.52
CA MET A 170 0.99 4.88 -10.84
C MET A 170 2.41 4.44 -11.18
N PRO A 171 2.90 4.46 -12.42
CA PRO A 171 4.23 3.93 -12.73
C PRO A 171 5.35 4.65 -12.00
N GLU A 172 5.27 5.98 -11.90
CA GLU A 172 6.24 6.81 -11.18
C GLU A 172 6.08 6.65 -9.67
N GLU A 173 4.84 6.67 -9.18
CA GLU A 173 4.54 6.51 -7.75
C GLU A 173 5.03 5.16 -7.21
N VAL A 174 4.89 4.07 -7.97
CA VAL A 174 5.41 2.75 -7.60
C VAL A 174 6.94 2.77 -7.54
N ASP A 175 7.64 3.38 -8.51
CA ASP A 175 9.10 3.47 -8.48
C ASP A 175 9.58 4.25 -7.25
N GLN A 176 8.95 5.39 -6.92
CA GLN A 176 9.24 6.17 -5.73
C GLN A 176 8.96 5.36 -4.45
N PHE A 177 7.83 4.67 -4.39
CA PHE A 177 7.45 3.81 -3.27
C PHE A 177 8.49 2.69 -3.04
N LEU A 178 8.89 1.98 -4.09
CA LEU A 178 9.86 0.89 -3.99
C LEU A 178 11.23 1.38 -3.54
N LYS A 179 11.69 2.53 -4.03
CA LYS A 179 12.94 3.17 -3.60
C LYS A 179 12.87 3.64 -2.15
N ALA A 180 11.79 4.31 -1.77
CA ALA A 180 11.60 4.83 -0.42
C ALA A 180 11.57 3.72 0.65
N ASN A 181 11.16 2.51 0.28
CA ASN A 181 11.11 1.35 1.16
C ASN A 181 12.29 0.38 0.99
N GLY A 182 13.32 0.77 0.22
CA GLY A 182 14.55 0.00 0.07
C GLY A 182 14.44 -1.26 -0.77
N PHE A 183 13.40 -1.39 -1.60
CA PHE A 183 13.23 -2.48 -2.56
C PHE A 183 13.96 -2.22 -3.88
N LEU A 184 14.16 -0.95 -4.24
CA LEU A 184 14.97 -0.53 -5.39
C LEU A 184 16.07 0.42 -4.95
N GLU A 185 17.21 0.36 -5.64
CA GLU A 185 18.26 1.37 -5.49
C GLU A 185 17.90 2.65 -6.27
N GLY A 186 18.46 3.77 -5.82
CA GLY A 186 18.34 5.06 -6.46
C GLY A 186 17.70 6.12 -5.56
N ASP A 187 17.78 7.36 -6.01
CA ASP A 187 17.25 8.49 -5.28
C ASP A 187 15.72 8.48 -5.29
N TYR A 188 15.14 8.87 -4.16
CA TYR A 188 13.71 9.10 -4.02
C TYR A 188 13.45 10.42 -3.30
N VAL A 189 12.28 10.99 -3.53
CA VAL A 189 11.88 12.21 -2.87
C VAL A 189 11.33 11.88 -1.48
N LYS A 190 12.09 12.26 -0.46
CA LYS A 190 11.58 12.18 0.92
C LYS A 190 10.66 13.37 1.15
N LEU A 191 9.37 13.10 1.26
CA LEU A 191 8.39 14.11 1.61
C LEU A 191 8.53 14.48 3.09
N GLU A 192 8.37 15.77 3.40
CA GLU A 192 8.23 16.23 4.77
C GLU A 192 6.91 15.72 5.36
N GLU A 193 6.84 15.62 6.68
CA GLU A 193 5.57 15.36 7.34
C GLU A 193 4.65 16.57 7.21
N PHE A 194 3.34 16.34 7.30
CA PHE A 194 2.38 17.43 7.34
C PHE A 194 2.58 18.24 8.62
N PRO A 195 2.61 19.58 8.54
CA PRO A 195 2.62 20.43 9.72
C PRO A 195 1.29 20.32 10.49
N GLU A 196 1.18 21.04 11.61
CA GLU A 196 -0.09 21.17 12.32
C GLU A 196 -1.17 21.79 11.42
N THR A 197 -2.39 21.28 11.55
CA THR A 197 -3.53 21.78 10.77
C THR A 197 -3.98 23.17 11.28
N HIS A 198 -4.41 24.00 10.36
CA HIS A 198 -5.05 25.29 10.63
C HIS A 198 -6.47 25.34 10.06
N ALA A 199 -7.24 26.38 10.39
CA ALA A 199 -8.57 26.58 9.82
C ALA A 199 -8.48 26.83 8.31
N VAL A 200 -9.38 26.24 7.53
CA VAL A 200 -9.43 26.37 6.06
C VAL A 200 -9.70 27.82 5.65
N SER A 201 -8.90 28.38 4.79
CA SER A 201 -9.12 29.67 4.13
C SER A 201 -10.11 29.53 2.95
N GLU A 202 -10.59 30.64 2.40
CA GLU A 202 -11.45 30.61 1.20
C GLU A 202 -10.75 29.97 -0.01
N GLU A 203 -9.46 30.24 -0.21
CA GLU A 203 -8.66 29.65 -1.29
C GLU A 203 -8.50 28.12 -1.12
N GLU A 204 -8.21 27.68 0.08
CA GLU A 204 -8.06 26.25 0.39
C GLU A 204 -9.41 25.51 0.30
N SER A 205 -10.52 26.17 0.69
CA SER A 205 -11.87 25.63 0.48
C SER A 205 -12.15 25.43 -1.01
N ALA A 206 -11.82 26.39 -1.84
CA ALA A 206 -11.99 26.27 -3.29
C ALA A 206 -11.15 25.12 -3.90
N ILE A 207 -9.93 24.90 -3.39
CA ILE A 207 -9.10 23.74 -3.76
C ILE A 207 -9.78 22.43 -3.39
N PHE A 208 -10.32 22.34 -2.16
CA PHE A 208 -11.03 21.15 -1.69
C PHE A 208 -12.26 20.87 -2.55
N ASP A 209 -13.11 21.88 -2.75
CA ASP A 209 -14.37 21.77 -3.48
C ASP A 209 -14.12 21.34 -4.94
N ALA A 210 -13.15 21.96 -5.62
CA ALA A 210 -12.76 21.60 -6.98
C ALA A 210 -12.19 20.16 -7.07
N ALA A 211 -11.45 19.71 -6.06
CA ALA A 211 -10.89 18.36 -6.06
C ALA A 211 -11.95 17.26 -5.91
N VAL A 212 -13.05 17.53 -5.19
CA VAL A 212 -14.09 16.55 -4.89
C VAL A 212 -15.33 16.68 -5.78
N GLU A 213 -15.40 17.69 -6.66
CA GLU A 213 -16.56 18.00 -7.51
C GLU A 213 -17.04 16.78 -8.30
N ASP A 214 -16.12 16.08 -8.95
CA ASP A 214 -16.45 14.89 -9.77
C ASP A 214 -16.67 13.61 -8.93
N TYR A 215 -16.55 13.70 -7.60
CA TYR A 215 -16.72 12.55 -6.72
C TYR A 215 -18.00 12.64 -5.89
N SER A 216 -19.13 12.43 -6.54
CA SER A 216 -20.48 12.57 -5.96
C SER A 216 -20.77 11.71 -4.71
N MET A 217 -19.93 10.69 -4.44
CA MET A 217 -20.05 9.84 -3.23
C MET A 217 -19.42 10.46 -1.98
N LEU A 218 -18.80 11.62 -2.08
CA LEU A 218 -18.20 12.34 -0.97
C LEU A 218 -18.90 13.69 -0.79
N SER A 219 -19.91 13.73 0.07
CA SER A 219 -20.49 14.99 0.55
C SER A 219 -19.79 15.34 1.86
N ALA A 220 -18.84 16.24 1.82
CA ALA A 220 -18.03 16.63 2.98
C ALA A 220 -17.71 18.12 2.94
N THR A 221 -17.50 18.72 4.11
CA THR A 221 -17.08 20.11 4.26
C THR A 221 -15.73 20.15 4.97
N ALA A 222 -14.73 20.75 4.36
CA ALA A 222 -13.43 20.92 4.96
C ALA A 222 -13.49 21.89 6.14
N SER A 223 -12.82 21.55 7.25
CA SER A 223 -12.78 22.37 8.47
C SER A 223 -11.37 22.79 8.85
N LYS A 224 -10.38 21.94 8.61
CA LYS A 224 -8.97 22.21 8.85
C LYS A 224 -8.15 21.68 7.69
N VAL A 225 -6.93 22.22 7.52
CA VAL A 225 -6.00 21.80 6.48
C VAL A 225 -4.56 21.90 6.96
N ALA A 226 -3.73 21.01 6.47
CA ALA A 226 -2.30 21.11 6.45
C ALA A 226 -1.81 20.92 5.00
N SER A 227 -0.67 21.49 4.64
CA SER A 227 -0.09 21.29 3.31
C SER A 227 1.41 21.04 3.40
N ARG A 228 1.93 20.32 2.41
CA ARG A 228 3.37 20.11 2.23
C ARG A 228 3.76 20.22 0.77
N LYS A 229 5.02 20.58 0.52
CA LYS A 229 5.56 20.62 -0.83
C LYS A 229 5.86 19.22 -1.33
N ILE A 230 5.52 19.00 -2.60
CA ILE A 230 5.87 17.80 -3.36
C ILE A 230 6.57 18.23 -4.65
N PRO A 231 7.25 17.34 -5.39
CA PRO A 231 7.81 17.68 -6.69
C PRO A 231 6.75 18.22 -7.65
N GLY A 232 6.96 19.48 -8.10
CA GLY A 232 6.06 20.14 -9.03
C GLY A 232 4.69 20.48 -8.46
N GLY A 233 4.56 20.75 -7.14
CA GLY A 233 3.27 21.13 -6.60
C GLY A 233 3.16 21.13 -5.08
N THR A 234 1.93 20.96 -4.61
CA THR A 234 1.57 20.94 -3.18
C THR A 234 0.58 19.81 -2.91
N GLU A 235 0.78 19.09 -1.83
CA GLU A 235 -0.17 18.13 -1.31
C GLU A 235 -0.86 18.69 -0.07
N TYR A 236 -2.17 18.55 -0.02
CA TYR A 236 -3.02 19.04 1.06
C TYR A 236 -3.64 17.85 1.79
N GLN A 237 -3.68 17.95 3.12
CA GLN A 237 -4.38 17.06 4.02
C GLN A 237 -5.53 17.84 4.66
N PHE A 238 -6.74 17.65 4.17
CA PHE A 238 -7.94 18.27 4.72
C PHE A 238 -8.57 17.39 5.78
N ILE A 239 -8.90 17.97 6.91
CA ILE A 239 -9.84 17.40 7.88
C ILE A 239 -11.23 17.91 7.51
N ALA A 240 -12.14 17.01 7.20
CA ALA A 240 -13.48 17.34 6.71
C ALA A 240 -14.56 16.59 7.47
N LEU A 241 -15.76 17.17 7.55
CA LEU A 241 -16.93 16.58 8.18
C LEU A 241 -17.87 16.04 7.10
N THR A 242 -18.33 14.83 7.29
CA THR A 242 -19.30 14.16 6.42
C THR A 242 -20.34 13.41 7.23
N ALA A 243 -21.49 13.13 6.62
CA ALA A 243 -22.45 12.22 7.21
C ALA A 243 -21.89 10.78 7.23
N PRO A 244 -22.21 9.96 8.25
CA PRO A 244 -21.84 8.55 8.23
C PRO A 244 -22.53 7.82 7.08
N ARG A 245 -21.94 6.71 6.61
CA ARG A 245 -22.46 5.95 5.45
C ARG A 245 -23.89 5.42 5.63
N GLN A 246 -24.26 5.12 6.86
CA GLN A 246 -25.63 4.73 7.26
C GLN A 246 -26.21 5.80 8.18
N ALA A 247 -26.44 7.00 7.61
CA ALA A 247 -26.92 8.13 8.36
C ALA A 247 -28.40 7.95 8.71
N THR A 248 -28.74 8.22 9.97
CA THR A 248 -30.10 8.48 10.44
C THR A 248 -30.28 9.99 10.74
N PRO A 249 -31.48 10.49 10.92
CA PRO A 249 -31.71 11.91 11.27
C PRO A 249 -30.94 12.37 12.52
N GLU A 250 -30.64 11.46 13.45
CA GLU A 250 -29.89 11.74 14.68
C GLU A 250 -28.38 11.50 14.55
N SER A 251 -27.89 11.03 13.39
CA SER A 251 -26.47 10.73 13.18
C SER A 251 -25.64 12.00 13.27
N LYS A 252 -24.57 11.94 14.07
CA LYS A 252 -23.58 13.02 14.11
C LYS A 252 -22.66 12.92 12.90
N MET A 253 -22.20 14.09 12.42
CA MET A 253 -21.17 14.17 11.41
C MET A 253 -19.90 13.47 11.91
N VAL A 254 -19.22 12.79 11.00
CA VAL A 254 -17.95 12.11 11.25
C VAL A 254 -16.82 12.86 10.61
N GLU A 255 -15.69 12.89 11.29
CA GLU A 255 -14.46 13.47 10.77
C GLU A 255 -13.76 12.48 9.84
N ILE A 256 -13.30 12.97 8.72
CA ILE A 256 -12.52 12.22 7.74
C ILE A 256 -11.31 13.03 7.32
N THR A 257 -10.27 12.35 6.85
CA THR A 257 -9.11 12.99 6.25
C THR A 257 -9.16 12.81 4.73
N VAL A 258 -9.09 13.92 4.00
CA VAL A 258 -9.11 13.95 2.53
C VAL A 258 -7.77 14.49 2.02
N TYR A 259 -7.12 13.74 1.15
CA TYR A 259 -5.87 14.16 0.53
C TYR A 259 -6.13 14.69 -0.88
N VAL A 260 -5.53 15.84 -1.18
CA VAL A 260 -5.65 16.52 -2.48
C VAL A 260 -4.25 16.92 -2.95
N THR A 261 -3.95 16.65 -4.21
CA THR A 261 -2.70 17.10 -4.84
C THR A 261 -3.01 18.19 -5.86
N VAL A 262 -2.25 19.28 -5.83
CA VAL A 262 -2.27 20.33 -6.82
C VAL A 262 -0.87 20.43 -7.42
N LYS A 263 -0.73 20.02 -8.68
CA LYS A 263 0.51 20.22 -9.44
C LYS A 263 0.51 21.60 -10.10
N ASP A 264 1.72 22.12 -10.34
CA ASP A 264 1.90 23.45 -10.94
C ASP A 264 1.20 23.54 -12.31
N GLY A 265 0.20 24.39 -12.42
CA GLY A 265 -0.59 24.59 -13.64
C GLY A 265 -1.70 23.55 -13.88
N GLU A 266 -1.93 22.63 -12.96
CA GLU A 266 -2.97 21.62 -13.05
C GLU A 266 -4.13 21.90 -12.07
N ALA A 267 -5.29 21.36 -12.37
CA ALA A 267 -6.42 21.37 -11.45
C ALA A 267 -6.17 20.51 -10.18
N PRO A 268 -6.80 20.84 -9.05
CA PRO A 268 -6.75 20.00 -7.85
C PRO A 268 -7.23 18.58 -8.11
N VAL A 269 -6.50 17.59 -7.61
CA VAL A 269 -6.83 16.17 -7.79
C VAL A 269 -7.06 15.51 -6.44
N PHE A 270 -8.25 14.98 -6.23
CA PHE A 270 -8.56 14.12 -5.09
C PHE A 270 -7.76 12.83 -5.15
N THR A 271 -6.98 12.52 -4.13
CA THR A 271 -6.10 11.35 -4.10
C THR A 271 -6.64 10.21 -3.26
N GLN A 272 -7.12 10.48 -2.05
CA GLN A 272 -7.75 9.46 -1.19
C GLN A 272 -8.55 10.08 -0.05
N VAL A 273 -9.42 9.27 0.55
CA VAL A 273 -10.05 9.56 1.84
C VAL A 273 -9.69 8.48 2.86
N VAL A 274 -9.38 8.91 4.07
CA VAL A 274 -9.19 8.05 5.25
C VAL A 274 -10.33 8.34 6.23
N ARG A 275 -10.97 7.27 6.72
CA ARG A 275 -12.12 7.31 7.64
C ARG A 275 -11.80 6.58 8.93
#